data_672b759a8c9c8b9a78c90e1f8b086047
#
_entry.id   672b759a8c9c8b9a78c90e1f8b086047
#
_cell.length_a   1.000
_cell.length_b   1.000
_cell.length_c   1.000
_cell.angle_alpha   90.00
_cell.angle_beta   90.00
_cell.angle_gamma   90.00
#
_symmetry.space_group_name_H-M   'P 1'
#
loop_
_entity.id
_entity.type
_entity.pdbx_description
1 polymer ?
#
loop_
_entity_poly.entity_id
_entity_poly.type
_entity_poly.pdbx_seq_one_letter_code
_entity_poly.pdbx_strand_id
1 'polypeptide(L)'
;MRVHEREFRGEMIPCDMDDNTLMVLDFGDAFYGFVYGVAAGALPGMRRWSIFGTEGFINNDMLNGQPISYPGRELVEAEGPNAPLPHVVGPHRSMQEAHVYEDIMQLVDWIREGKPTIVTAEHARHVIEIFDAAYRSAETGQAQTLRTTFELIS
;
A
#
# COMPACT_ATOMS: atom_id res chain seq x y z
N MET A 1 7.71 13.03 -16.67
CA MET A 1 9.08 12.88 -17.22
C MET A 1 9.46 11.44 -17.01
N ARG A 2 9.89 10.76 -18.02
CA ARG A 2 10.25 9.34 -17.95
C ARG A 2 11.76 9.23 -17.76
N VAL A 3 12.20 8.53 -16.73
CA VAL A 3 13.63 8.24 -16.54
C VAL A 3 13.98 7.03 -17.40
N HIS A 4 14.88 7.22 -18.34
CA HIS A 4 15.30 6.15 -19.27
C HIS A 4 16.50 5.35 -18.78
N GLU A 5 17.20 5.86 -17.77
CA GLU A 5 18.37 5.22 -17.19
C GLU A 5 18.38 5.43 -15.67
N ARG A 6 18.80 4.43 -14.92
CA ARG A 6 18.98 4.50 -13.46
C ARG A 6 20.34 3.95 -13.09
N GLU A 7 20.93 4.55 -12.07
CA GLU A 7 22.12 3.98 -11.43
C GLU A 7 21.72 2.76 -10.60
N PHE A 8 22.36 1.64 -10.89
CA PHE A 8 22.25 0.43 -10.11
C PHE A 8 23.64 -0.15 -9.84
N ARG A 9 24.04 -0.22 -8.58
CA ARG A 9 25.38 -0.71 -8.14
C ARG A 9 26.55 0.00 -8.81
N GLY A 10 26.44 1.31 -9.06
CA GLY A 10 27.48 2.12 -9.70
C GLY A 10 27.49 2.11 -11.21
N GLU A 11 26.55 1.43 -11.85
CA GLU A 11 26.40 1.40 -13.31
C GLU A 11 25.07 2.03 -13.73
N MET A 12 25.06 2.79 -14.81
CA MET A 12 23.86 3.29 -15.45
C MET A 12 23.24 2.18 -16.30
N ILE A 13 22.02 1.78 -15.94
CA ILE A 13 21.28 0.74 -16.66
C ILE A 13 20.03 1.33 -17.32
N PRO A 14 19.63 0.84 -18.51
CA PRO A 14 18.36 1.23 -19.13
C PRO A 14 17.18 0.93 -18.17
N CYS A 15 16.23 1.87 -18.15
CA CYS A 15 15.01 1.74 -17.34
C CYS A 15 13.80 1.99 -18.23
N ASP A 16 12.92 1.02 -18.33
CA ASP A 16 11.66 1.09 -19.07
C ASP A 16 10.42 1.14 -18.16
N MET A 17 10.64 1.24 -16.85
CA MET A 17 9.56 1.35 -15.86
C MET A 17 8.95 2.75 -15.88
N ASP A 18 7.64 2.80 -15.66
CA ASP A 18 6.96 4.06 -15.42
C ASP A 18 7.36 4.60 -14.03
N ASP A 19 7.89 5.81 -14.03
CA ASP A 19 8.43 6.49 -12.86
C ASP A 19 7.54 7.62 -12.35
N ASN A 20 6.44 7.88 -13.04
CA ASN A 20 5.50 8.94 -12.71
C ASN A 20 4.09 8.53 -13.13
N THR A 21 3.29 8.14 -12.15
CA THR A 21 1.94 7.59 -12.36
C THR A 21 0.93 8.34 -11.52
N LEU A 22 -0.16 8.75 -12.14
CA LEU A 22 -1.36 9.24 -11.47
C LEU A 22 -2.53 8.36 -11.85
N MET A 23 -3.17 7.74 -10.86
CA MET A 23 -4.41 6.99 -11.02
C MET A 23 -5.55 7.70 -10.31
N VAL A 24 -6.72 7.71 -10.93
CA VAL A 24 -7.98 8.10 -10.30
C VAL A 24 -8.85 6.85 -10.22
N LEU A 25 -9.24 6.49 -9.01
CA LEU A 25 -10.13 5.37 -8.72
C LEU A 25 -11.51 5.93 -8.38
N ASP A 26 -12.52 5.49 -9.10
CA ASP A 26 -13.92 5.85 -8.87
C ASP A 26 -14.61 4.68 -8.14
N PHE A 27 -15.00 4.89 -6.90
CA PHE A 27 -15.69 3.90 -6.06
C PHE A 27 -17.23 4.05 -6.14
N GLY A 28 -17.74 4.97 -6.96
CA GLY A 28 -19.14 5.33 -7.00
C GLY A 28 -19.51 6.37 -5.92
N ASP A 29 -20.76 6.85 -5.99
CA ASP A 29 -21.35 7.79 -5.02
C ASP A 29 -20.48 9.03 -4.70
N ALA A 30 -19.76 9.53 -5.73
CA ALA A 30 -18.83 10.65 -5.62
C ALA A 30 -17.65 10.41 -4.64
N PHE A 31 -17.30 9.16 -4.39
CA PHE A 31 -16.10 8.79 -3.66
C PHE A 31 -14.96 8.46 -4.63
N TYR A 32 -13.89 9.22 -4.56
CA TYR A 32 -12.73 9.09 -5.44
C TYR A 32 -11.44 8.87 -4.67
N GLY A 33 -10.60 7.98 -5.18
CA GLY A 33 -9.22 7.80 -4.73
C GLY A 33 -8.23 8.38 -5.74
N PHE A 34 -7.20 9.04 -5.26
CA PHE A 34 -6.07 9.52 -6.06
C PHE A 34 -4.81 8.81 -5.60
N VAL A 35 -4.19 8.07 -6.50
CA VAL A 35 -2.91 7.40 -6.22
C VAL A 35 -1.85 8.05 -7.09
N TYR A 36 -0.88 8.66 -6.46
CA TYR A 36 0.25 9.26 -7.14
C TYR A 36 1.55 8.58 -6.72
N GLY A 37 2.25 8.03 -7.70
CA GLY A 37 3.56 7.41 -7.54
C GLY A 37 4.60 8.14 -8.36
N VAL A 38 5.72 8.49 -7.75
CA VAL A 38 6.88 9.07 -8.42
C VAL A 38 8.15 8.38 -7.92
N ALA A 39 8.93 7.83 -8.85
CA ALA A 39 10.21 7.20 -8.54
C ALA A 39 11.38 8.19 -8.64
N ALA A 40 11.26 9.23 -9.49
CA ALA A 40 12.27 10.25 -9.70
C ALA A 40 11.78 11.59 -9.14
N GLY A 41 12.33 11.99 -8.02
CA GLY A 41 11.99 13.24 -7.36
C GLY A 41 11.24 13.05 -6.04
N ALA A 42 11.09 14.13 -5.31
CA ALA A 42 10.31 14.18 -4.09
C ALA A 42 9.26 15.27 -4.22
N LEU A 43 8.01 14.91 -3.99
CA LEU A 43 6.97 15.90 -3.75
C LEU A 43 6.95 16.23 -2.26
N PRO A 44 7.33 17.43 -1.86
CA PRO A 44 7.29 17.82 -0.46
C PRO A 44 5.87 17.67 0.09
N GLY A 45 5.74 16.95 1.21
CA GLY A 45 4.47 16.81 1.90
C GLY A 45 3.52 15.71 1.39
N MET A 46 3.83 15.01 0.29
CA MET A 46 2.97 13.96 -0.27
C MET A 46 3.45 12.52 0.02
N ARG A 47 4.10 12.30 1.14
CA ARG A 47 4.66 10.98 1.46
C ARG A 47 3.67 10.01 2.10
N ARG A 48 2.42 10.42 2.34
CA ARG A 48 1.45 9.62 3.10
C ARG A 48 0.05 9.79 2.51
N TRP A 49 -0.84 8.93 2.96
CA TRP A 49 -2.23 8.94 2.55
C TRP A 49 -3.04 10.03 3.28
N SER A 50 -4.10 10.49 2.64
CA SER A 50 -5.10 11.39 3.23
C SER A 50 -6.49 10.98 2.78
N ILE A 51 -7.46 11.12 3.67
CA ILE A 51 -8.88 10.88 3.39
C ILE A 51 -9.62 12.17 3.73
N PHE A 52 -10.43 12.64 2.79
CA PHE A 52 -11.28 13.81 2.96
C PHE A 52 -12.74 13.38 2.88
N GLY A 53 -13.50 13.63 3.93
CA GLY A 53 -14.91 13.32 4.03
C GLY A 53 -15.73 14.58 4.32
N THR A 54 -17.05 14.44 4.27
CA THR A 54 -18.01 15.53 4.55
C THR A 54 -17.98 15.98 6.01
N GLU A 55 -17.57 15.12 6.93
CA GLU A 55 -17.53 15.39 8.37
C GLU A 55 -16.12 15.67 8.91
N GLY A 56 -15.12 15.54 8.05
CA GLY A 56 -13.74 15.79 8.47
C GLY A 56 -12.70 15.19 7.52
N PHE A 57 -11.46 15.24 7.95
CA PHE A 57 -10.36 14.70 7.19
C PHE A 57 -9.39 13.92 8.07
N ILE A 58 -8.80 12.88 7.49
CA ILE A 58 -7.65 12.18 8.07
C ILE A 58 -6.43 12.53 7.22
N ASN A 59 -5.37 12.93 7.85
CA ASN A 59 -4.08 13.17 7.22
C ASN A 59 -3.01 12.47 8.06
N ASN A 60 -2.45 11.41 7.53
CA ASN A 60 -1.58 10.50 8.27
C ASN A 60 -2.32 9.97 9.54
N ASP A 61 -1.74 10.19 10.71
CA ASP A 61 -2.26 9.73 12.01
C ASP A 61 -3.11 10.80 12.72
N MET A 62 -3.61 11.78 11.99
CA MET A 62 -4.35 12.92 12.53
C MET A 62 -5.78 12.93 11.98
N LEU A 63 -6.78 12.99 12.84
CA LEU A 63 -8.17 13.24 12.51
C LEU A 63 -8.49 14.70 12.83
N ASN A 64 -8.83 15.49 11.84
CA ASN A 64 -9.10 16.94 12.00
C ASN A 64 -7.99 17.70 12.74
N GLY A 65 -6.73 17.31 12.52
CA GLY A 65 -5.58 17.93 13.17
C GLY A 65 -5.29 17.43 14.60
N GLN A 66 -6.04 16.44 15.09
CA GLN A 66 -5.80 15.81 16.39
C GLN A 66 -5.27 14.37 16.18
N PRO A 67 -4.31 13.91 16.98
CA PRO A 67 -3.81 12.54 16.89
C PRO A 67 -4.94 11.52 17.01
N ILE A 68 -4.95 10.52 16.12
CA ILE A 68 -5.87 9.39 16.22
C ILE A 68 -5.44 8.53 17.40
N SER A 69 -6.38 8.30 18.33
CA SER A 69 -6.20 7.36 19.44
C SER A 69 -7.10 6.16 19.23
N TYR A 70 -6.53 4.96 19.36
CA TYR A 70 -7.27 3.70 19.27
C TYR A 70 -6.75 2.68 20.30
N PRO A 71 -7.57 1.74 20.72
CA PRO A 71 -7.14 0.70 21.66
C PRO A 71 -5.93 -0.06 21.09
N GLY A 72 -4.91 -0.27 21.92
CA GLY A 72 -3.68 -0.96 21.52
C GLY A 72 -2.60 -0.07 20.93
N ARG A 73 -2.79 1.24 20.85
CA ARG A 73 -1.78 2.17 20.36
C ARG A 73 -0.48 2.11 21.17
N GLU A 74 -0.59 1.92 22.49
CA GLU A 74 0.57 1.79 23.37
C GLU A 74 1.46 0.60 22.99
N LEU A 75 0.87 -0.49 22.48
CA LEU A 75 1.62 -1.64 21.98
C LEU A 75 2.38 -1.29 20.70
N VAL A 76 1.77 -0.52 19.82
CA VAL A 76 2.42 -0.05 18.58
C VAL A 76 3.59 0.88 18.92
N GLU A 77 3.38 1.82 19.84
CA GLU A 77 4.42 2.76 20.29
C GLU A 77 5.55 2.06 21.04
N ALA A 78 5.24 1.07 21.88
CA ALA A 78 6.21 0.28 22.62
C ALA A 78 7.10 -0.60 21.72
N GLU A 79 6.61 -0.97 20.55
CA GLU A 79 7.33 -1.81 19.58
C GLU A 79 8.04 -1.03 18.46
N GLY A 80 7.93 0.29 18.46
CA GLY A 80 8.57 1.18 17.48
C GLY A 80 7.65 1.54 16.29
N PRO A 81 8.22 2.01 15.17
CA PRO A 81 7.44 2.55 14.05
C PRO A 81 6.65 1.49 13.27
N ASN A 82 6.83 0.23 13.56
CA ASN A 82 6.12 -0.86 12.90
C ASN A 82 4.86 -1.22 13.68
N ALA A 83 3.78 -1.53 12.98
CA ALA A 83 2.61 -2.13 13.57
C ALA A 83 2.99 -3.45 14.29
N PRO A 84 2.27 -3.83 15.39
CA PRO A 84 2.57 -5.08 16.06
C PRO A 84 2.41 -6.26 15.09
N LEU A 85 3.52 -6.92 14.83
CA LEU A 85 3.61 -8.07 13.95
C LEU A 85 3.74 -9.32 14.83
N PRO A 86 2.74 -10.20 14.90
CA PRO A 86 2.71 -11.31 15.85
C PRO A 86 3.94 -12.21 15.83
N HIS A 87 4.55 -12.41 14.66
CA HIS A 87 5.71 -13.27 14.50
C HIS A 87 7.05 -12.52 14.59
N VAL A 88 7.04 -11.19 14.56
CA VAL A 88 8.25 -10.36 14.64
C VAL A 88 8.62 -10.12 16.10
N VAL A 89 9.14 -11.15 16.74
CA VAL A 89 9.51 -11.14 18.16
C VAL A 89 10.99 -11.51 18.36
N GLY A 90 11.56 -11.13 19.49
CA GLY A 90 12.95 -11.44 19.84
C GLY A 90 13.94 -10.98 18.75
N PRO A 91 14.83 -11.87 18.25
CA PRO A 91 15.84 -11.53 17.25
C PRO A 91 15.24 -11.03 15.92
N HIS A 92 13.99 -11.42 15.61
CA HIS A 92 13.32 -11.03 14.37
C HIS A 92 12.98 -9.52 14.32
N ARG A 93 12.94 -8.83 15.47
CA ARG A 93 12.68 -7.38 15.53
C ARG A 93 13.75 -6.53 14.83
N SER A 94 14.96 -7.05 14.71
CA SER A 94 16.08 -6.37 14.04
C SER A 94 16.20 -6.71 12.55
N MET A 95 15.31 -7.51 12.00
CA MET A 95 15.32 -7.87 10.58
C MET A 95 14.95 -6.65 9.74
N GLN A 96 15.68 -6.46 8.65
CA GLN A 96 15.18 -5.64 7.55
C GLN A 96 13.98 -6.37 6.93
N GLU A 97 12.99 -5.62 6.46
CA GLU A 97 11.80 -6.20 5.84
C GLU A 97 11.00 -7.14 6.78
N ALA A 98 10.89 -6.77 8.06
CA ALA A 98 10.17 -7.55 9.07
C ALA A 98 8.71 -7.84 8.67
N HIS A 99 8.08 -6.95 7.90
CA HIS A 99 6.73 -7.14 7.35
C HIS A 99 6.67 -8.32 6.36
N VAL A 100 7.69 -8.53 5.54
CA VAL A 100 7.76 -9.67 4.61
C VAL A 100 7.88 -10.98 5.39
N TYR A 101 8.66 -10.98 6.48
CA TYR A 101 8.73 -12.14 7.37
C TYR A 101 7.36 -12.45 8.00
N GLU A 102 6.64 -11.42 8.46
CA GLU A 102 5.30 -11.58 9.01
C GLU A 102 4.33 -12.19 7.99
N ASP A 103 4.31 -11.69 6.75
CA ASP A 103 3.45 -12.21 5.69
C ASP A 103 3.72 -13.70 5.41
N ILE A 104 4.99 -14.08 5.38
CA ILE A 104 5.39 -15.49 5.20
C ILE A 104 4.93 -16.33 6.39
N MET A 105 5.06 -15.84 7.61
CA MET A 105 4.66 -16.57 8.81
C MET A 105 3.14 -16.72 8.91
N GLN A 106 2.37 -15.72 8.50
CA GLN A 106 0.92 -15.86 8.39
C GLN A 106 0.52 -16.96 7.39
N LEU A 107 1.23 -17.06 6.26
CA LEU A 107 1.02 -18.16 5.31
C LEU A 107 1.35 -19.53 5.93
N VAL A 108 2.41 -19.61 6.73
CA VAL A 108 2.77 -20.83 7.48
C VAL A 108 1.66 -21.23 8.45
N ASP A 109 1.11 -20.27 9.20
CA ASP A 109 -0.01 -20.50 10.12
C ASP A 109 -1.25 -20.99 9.38
N TRP A 110 -1.54 -20.42 8.22
CA TRP A 110 -2.65 -20.87 7.41
C TRP A 110 -2.48 -22.33 6.96
N ILE A 111 -1.30 -22.69 6.47
CA ILE A 111 -1.02 -24.06 6.01
C ILE A 111 -1.07 -25.07 7.17
N ARG A 112 -0.57 -24.69 8.36
CA ARG A 112 -0.45 -25.60 9.50
C ARG A 112 -1.68 -25.67 10.37
N GLU A 113 -2.37 -24.56 10.54
CA GLU A 113 -3.42 -24.37 11.54
C GLU A 113 -4.77 -23.97 10.95
N GLY A 114 -4.81 -23.69 9.63
CA GLY A 114 -6.02 -23.21 8.97
C GLY A 114 -6.36 -21.76 9.33
N LYS A 115 -5.45 -21.01 9.97
CA LYS A 115 -5.63 -19.62 10.32
C LYS A 115 -5.44 -18.75 9.08
N PRO A 116 -6.48 -18.03 8.60
CA PRO A 116 -6.37 -17.27 7.35
C PRO A 116 -5.37 -16.11 7.49
N THR A 117 -4.69 -15.80 6.39
CA THR A 117 -3.85 -14.61 6.27
C THR A 117 -4.69 -13.34 6.20
N ILE A 118 -4.16 -12.21 6.66
CA ILE A 118 -4.85 -10.90 6.56
C ILE A 118 -5.07 -10.52 5.08
N VAL A 119 -4.09 -10.82 4.22
CA VAL A 119 -4.18 -10.59 2.78
C VAL A 119 -4.35 -11.92 2.06
N THR A 120 -5.43 -12.04 1.29
CA THR A 120 -5.74 -13.24 0.51
C THR A 120 -5.24 -13.15 -0.93
N ALA A 121 -5.22 -14.28 -1.64
CA ALA A 121 -4.90 -14.32 -3.07
C ALA A 121 -5.90 -13.51 -3.91
N GLU A 122 -7.18 -13.47 -3.50
CA GLU A 122 -8.22 -12.68 -4.15
C GLU A 122 -7.95 -11.19 -4.01
N HIS A 123 -7.52 -10.74 -2.82
CA HIS A 123 -7.09 -9.36 -2.60
C HIS A 123 -5.88 -9.01 -3.48
N ALA A 124 -4.85 -9.84 -3.49
CA ALA A 124 -3.67 -9.63 -4.32
C ALA A 124 -4.02 -9.57 -5.83
N ARG A 125 -4.88 -10.48 -6.30
CA ARG A 125 -5.39 -10.47 -7.67
C ARG A 125 -6.12 -9.17 -8.01
N HIS A 126 -6.95 -8.67 -7.11
CA HIS A 126 -7.68 -7.41 -7.31
C HIS A 126 -6.72 -6.22 -7.44
N VAL A 127 -5.69 -6.15 -6.60
CA VAL A 127 -4.64 -5.11 -6.70
C VAL A 127 -3.91 -5.17 -8.05
N ILE A 128 -3.58 -6.36 -8.53
CA ILE A 128 -2.93 -6.52 -9.85
C ILE A 128 -3.87 -6.08 -10.98
N GLU A 129 -5.17 -6.38 -10.89
CA GLU A 129 -6.14 -5.89 -11.88
C GLU A 129 -6.22 -4.36 -11.92
N ILE A 130 -6.14 -3.68 -10.77
CA ILE A 130 -6.11 -2.21 -10.72
C ILE A 130 -4.93 -1.66 -11.54
N PHE A 131 -3.74 -2.22 -11.38
CA PHE A 131 -2.58 -1.81 -12.16
C PHE A 131 -2.75 -2.07 -13.66
N ASP A 132 -3.21 -3.26 -14.04
CA ASP A 132 -3.45 -3.62 -15.44
C ASP A 132 -4.53 -2.71 -16.07
N ALA A 133 -5.60 -2.42 -15.34
CA ALA A 133 -6.64 -1.49 -15.77
C ALA A 133 -6.09 -0.05 -15.91
N ALA A 134 -5.20 0.39 -15.03
CA ALA A 134 -4.57 1.70 -15.12
C ALA A 134 -3.72 1.83 -16.41
N TYR A 135 -2.96 0.81 -16.77
CA TYR A 135 -2.21 0.78 -18.04
C TYR A 135 -3.16 0.83 -19.24
N ARG A 136 -4.21 0.01 -19.27
CA ARG A 136 -5.21 0.05 -20.35
C ARG A 136 -5.92 1.42 -20.42
N SER A 137 -6.20 2.04 -19.28
CA SER A 137 -6.78 3.39 -19.24
C SER A 137 -5.84 4.42 -19.87
N ALA A 138 -4.54 4.37 -19.55
CA ALA A 138 -3.54 5.25 -20.12
C ALA A 138 -3.37 5.06 -21.64
N GLU A 139 -3.43 3.83 -22.13
CA GLU A 139 -3.30 3.50 -23.57
C GLU A 139 -4.55 3.93 -24.37
N THR A 140 -5.73 3.72 -23.80
CA THR A 140 -7.00 3.95 -24.51
C THR A 140 -7.60 5.34 -24.29
N GLY A 141 -7.17 6.05 -23.24
CA GLY A 141 -7.80 7.28 -22.78
C GLY A 141 -9.21 7.10 -22.20
N GLN A 142 -9.57 5.85 -21.84
CA GLN A 142 -10.90 5.51 -21.33
C GLN A 142 -10.83 4.93 -19.92
N ALA A 143 -11.84 5.23 -19.11
CA ALA A 143 -12.02 4.58 -17.82
C ALA A 143 -12.21 3.06 -18.00
N GLN A 144 -11.65 2.29 -17.08
CA GLN A 144 -11.70 0.83 -17.07
C GLN A 144 -12.54 0.35 -15.88
N THR A 145 -13.42 -0.60 -16.11
CA THR A 145 -14.19 -1.23 -15.03
C THR A 145 -13.45 -2.47 -14.54
N LEU A 146 -13.29 -2.57 -13.23
CA LEU A 146 -12.72 -3.74 -12.58
C LEU A 146 -13.75 -4.88 -12.54
N ARG A 147 -13.28 -6.11 -12.63
CA ARG A 147 -14.11 -7.33 -12.65
C ARG A 147 -13.94 -8.17 -11.41
N THR A 148 -12.81 -8.04 -10.74
CA THR A 148 -12.53 -8.80 -9.52
C THR A 148 -12.99 -8.03 -8.30
N THR A 149 -13.25 -8.75 -7.24
CA THR A 149 -13.52 -8.24 -5.89
C THR A 149 -12.91 -9.19 -4.88
N PHE A 150 -12.88 -8.79 -3.63
CA PHE A 150 -12.46 -9.61 -2.51
C PHE A 150 -13.26 -9.24 -1.26
N GLU A 151 -13.31 -10.16 -0.31
CA GLU A 151 -13.90 -9.92 1.01
C GLU A 151 -12.80 -9.65 2.02
N LEU A 152 -13.02 -8.65 2.88
CA LEU A 152 -12.12 -8.43 4.02
C LEU A 152 -12.39 -9.53 5.06
N ILE A 153 -11.33 -10.19 5.50
CA ILE A 153 -11.40 -11.14 6.60
C ILE A 153 -11.55 -10.33 7.89
N SER A 154 -12.68 -10.49 8.56
CA SER A 154 -13.02 -9.86 9.83
C SER A 154 -12.50 -10.67 11.02
#